data_cfb900b09d59c248ca51a6fc68ec891e
#
_entry.id   cfb900b09d59c248ca51a6fc68ec891e
#
_cell.length_a   1.000
_cell.length_b   1.000
_cell.length_c   1.000
_cell.angle_alpha   90.00
_cell.angle_beta   90.00
_cell.angle_gamma   90.00
#
_symmetry.space_group_name_H-M   'P 1'
#
loop_
_entity.id
_entity.type
_entity.pdbx_description
1 polymer ?
#
loop_
_entity_poly.entity_id
_entity_poly.type
_entity_poly.pdbx_seq_one_letter_code
_entity_poly.pdbx_strand_id
1 'polypeptide(L)'
;MVYTTFIFFNSLKQQNKSIFWFIVHVLLGASATISPFPMIIFFYVILGYSFINLFSVNATDRSRLIAEIVIYFASFEALGRLAGSDPYIPYELGKYIILFLCPLGIILSRNQSAKGMIGLVILILSIPAVLFDESNQVTFNDIKFNLLGLLNIGVAIWFFSTLNLKLETLISWSKPLVYPIISVLIFTIIRTPNLDEVEFTLGSNLATAGGFGSNQVSTILGLGVFVFAVAILLNYKISGYKWLDGLVLGLFTIQGLLTFSRGGMIGGFISIFVVMFYLTKLSVKERRVLRIPNFKKFILPVGILLFILMMAANLITGGMLLLRYMGETQGTLAGSAEKNLNKITTNRSDIFMEDVDLFLDHSMLGVGVGASTYMRDEYKGYAPHVELSRLLAEHGALGLIIFSLFIVIFFLNKGYAPESISKGILIALFLLGFIATFHSATRTYITPLLMGISCVNIGSAANRKKMSRRRVNAKAVNRFEFQAVDNEQNLPA
;
A
#
# COMPACT_ATOMS: atom_id res chain seq x y z
N MET A 1 13.28 -8.01 -10.13
CA MET A 1 14.70 -8.38 -10.04
C MET A 1 14.99 -9.31 -8.87
N VAL A 2 14.51 -9.07 -7.65
CA VAL A 2 14.65 -10.04 -6.55
C VAL A 2 14.23 -11.46 -6.96
N TYR A 3 13.19 -11.60 -7.80
CA TYR A 3 12.68 -12.87 -8.33
C TYR A 3 13.41 -13.38 -9.59
N THR A 4 14.30 -12.60 -10.19
CA THR A 4 14.99 -12.99 -11.43
C THR A 4 16.44 -13.38 -11.23
N THR A 5 17.04 -13.11 -10.08
CA THR A 5 18.48 -13.22 -9.84
C THR A 5 18.91 -14.47 -9.09
N PHE A 6 18.00 -15.34 -8.63
CA PHE A 6 18.41 -16.66 -8.20
C PHE A 6 19.00 -17.40 -9.40
N ILE A 7 20.31 -17.65 -9.39
CA ILE A 7 21.07 -18.29 -10.48
C ILE A 7 20.40 -19.58 -10.95
N PHE A 8 19.84 -20.35 -10.01
CA PHE A 8 19.10 -21.58 -10.29
C PHE A 8 17.82 -21.38 -11.13
N PHE A 9 17.22 -20.18 -11.09
CA PHE A 9 15.95 -19.90 -11.78
C PHE A 9 16.09 -19.13 -13.09
N ASN A 10 17.29 -18.73 -13.50
CA ASN A 10 17.47 -17.96 -14.73
C ASN A 10 17.08 -18.74 -15.99
N SER A 11 17.14 -20.07 -15.96
CA SER A 11 16.72 -20.95 -17.05
C SER A 11 15.23 -21.24 -17.11
N LEU A 12 14.45 -20.96 -16.03
CA LEU A 12 13.03 -21.25 -15.99
C LEU A 12 12.20 -20.20 -16.75
N LYS A 13 11.13 -20.65 -17.40
CA LYS A 13 10.12 -19.74 -17.98
C LYS A 13 9.53 -18.85 -16.89
N GLN A 14 9.16 -17.62 -17.24
CA GLN A 14 8.59 -16.65 -16.30
C GLN A 14 7.33 -17.17 -15.55
N GLN A 15 6.57 -18.03 -16.19
CA GLN A 15 5.40 -18.69 -15.60
C GLN A 15 5.81 -19.62 -14.44
N ASN A 16 6.85 -20.44 -14.64
CA ASN A 16 7.36 -21.38 -13.63
C ASN A 16 7.93 -20.63 -12.41
N LYS A 17 8.58 -19.48 -12.64
CA LYS A 17 9.05 -18.61 -11.55
C LYS A 17 7.88 -18.06 -10.73
N SER A 18 6.81 -17.63 -11.40
CA SER A 18 5.65 -17.07 -10.70
C SER A 18 4.93 -18.10 -9.84
N ILE A 19 4.68 -19.29 -10.37
CA ILE A 19 3.99 -20.36 -9.61
C ILE A 19 4.87 -20.86 -8.46
N PHE A 20 6.19 -20.94 -8.65
CA PHE A 20 7.10 -21.32 -7.57
C PHE A 20 7.00 -20.35 -6.39
N TRP A 21 7.14 -19.04 -6.63
CA TRP A 21 7.04 -18.04 -5.57
C TRP A 21 5.65 -17.99 -4.93
N PHE A 22 4.62 -18.21 -5.71
CA PHE A 22 3.25 -18.35 -5.21
C PHE A 22 3.15 -19.52 -4.20
N ILE A 23 3.62 -20.72 -4.58
CA ILE A 23 3.61 -21.91 -3.71
C ILE A 23 4.46 -21.68 -2.45
N VAL A 24 5.64 -21.07 -2.57
CA VAL A 24 6.48 -20.73 -1.42
C VAL A 24 5.71 -19.89 -0.40
N HIS A 25 4.95 -18.87 -0.85
CA HIS A 25 4.21 -18.02 0.08
C HIS A 25 2.95 -18.69 0.64
N VAL A 26 2.32 -19.61 -0.09
CA VAL A 26 1.26 -20.47 0.45
C VAL A 26 1.81 -21.35 1.58
N LEU A 27 2.93 -22.03 1.35
CA LEU A 27 3.58 -22.86 2.37
C LEU A 27 4.08 -22.05 3.57
N LEU A 28 4.58 -20.84 3.31
CA LEU A 28 5.04 -19.94 4.36
C LEU A 28 3.89 -19.50 5.26
N GLY A 29 2.75 -19.13 4.68
CA GLY A 29 1.53 -18.79 5.44
C GLY A 29 1.02 -19.97 6.26
N ALA A 30 0.99 -21.16 5.66
CA ALA A 30 0.58 -22.39 6.35
C ALA A 30 1.54 -22.75 7.49
N SER A 31 2.85 -22.73 7.28
CA SER A 31 3.85 -23.04 8.32
C SER A 31 3.82 -22.04 9.47
N ALA A 32 3.55 -20.77 9.19
CA ALA A 32 3.47 -19.70 10.19
C ALA A 32 2.30 -19.91 11.19
N THR A 33 1.27 -20.68 10.82
CA THR A 33 0.19 -21.03 11.76
C THR A 33 0.61 -22.02 12.84
N ILE A 34 1.67 -22.79 12.58
CA ILE A 34 2.23 -23.79 13.51
C ILE A 34 3.37 -23.18 14.30
N SER A 35 4.29 -22.49 13.62
CA SER A 35 5.47 -21.88 14.22
C SER A 35 5.94 -20.69 13.40
N PRO A 36 6.38 -19.56 14.01
CA PRO A 36 6.94 -18.42 13.31
C PRO A 36 8.34 -18.69 12.71
N PHE A 37 9.08 -19.69 13.20
CA PHE A 37 10.48 -19.90 12.83
C PHE A 37 10.74 -20.12 11.33
N PRO A 38 9.96 -20.93 10.58
CA PRO A 38 10.18 -21.09 9.15
C PRO A 38 10.09 -19.75 8.39
N MET A 39 9.14 -18.89 8.79
CA MET A 39 8.98 -17.57 8.23
C MET A 39 10.15 -16.64 8.61
N ILE A 40 10.62 -16.67 9.84
CA ILE A 40 11.76 -15.88 10.33
C ILE A 40 13.03 -16.25 9.54
N ILE A 41 13.33 -17.54 9.41
CA ILE A 41 14.48 -18.01 8.64
C ILE A 41 14.37 -17.56 7.18
N PHE A 42 13.24 -17.78 6.56
CA PHE A 42 12.99 -17.37 5.18
C PHE A 42 13.19 -15.86 5.00
N PHE A 43 12.64 -15.05 5.91
CA PHE A 43 12.78 -13.60 5.90
C PHE A 43 14.25 -13.18 5.88
N TYR A 44 15.08 -13.69 6.80
CA TYR A 44 16.49 -13.30 6.87
C TYR A 44 17.31 -13.83 5.70
N VAL A 45 17.03 -15.02 5.18
CA VAL A 45 17.69 -15.54 3.96
C VAL A 45 17.40 -14.64 2.77
N ILE A 46 16.15 -14.25 2.54
CA ILE A 46 15.79 -13.38 1.43
C ILE A 46 16.32 -11.96 1.64
N LEU A 47 16.33 -11.47 2.88
CA LEU A 47 16.89 -10.16 3.22
C LEU A 47 18.39 -10.11 2.90
N GLY A 48 19.17 -11.06 3.41
CA GLY A 48 20.60 -11.16 3.12
C GLY A 48 20.90 -11.27 1.62
N TYR A 49 20.16 -12.12 0.92
CA TYR A 49 20.28 -12.24 -0.53
C TYR A 49 19.94 -10.92 -1.25
N SER A 50 18.93 -10.19 -0.79
CA SER A 50 18.54 -8.90 -1.38
C SER A 50 19.63 -7.84 -1.21
N PHE A 51 20.29 -7.81 -0.05
CA PHE A 51 21.42 -6.92 0.21
C PHE A 51 22.63 -7.27 -0.68
N ILE A 52 22.98 -8.55 -0.83
CA ILE A 52 24.07 -8.97 -1.74
C ILE A 52 23.79 -8.50 -3.17
N ASN A 53 22.55 -8.66 -3.65
CA ASN A 53 22.18 -8.18 -4.98
C ASN A 53 22.27 -6.66 -5.13
N LEU A 54 22.04 -5.89 -4.06
CA LEU A 54 22.13 -4.43 -4.11
C LEU A 54 23.55 -3.96 -4.47
N PHE A 55 24.59 -4.67 -4.05
CA PHE A 55 25.99 -4.39 -4.42
C PHE A 55 26.33 -4.85 -5.82
N SER A 56 25.66 -5.87 -6.36
CA SER A 56 25.92 -6.45 -7.67
C SER A 56 25.25 -5.70 -8.83
N VAL A 57 24.26 -4.86 -8.55
CA VAL A 57 23.47 -4.13 -9.56
C VAL A 57 24.10 -2.78 -9.89
N ASN A 58 24.01 -2.37 -11.17
CA ASN A 58 24.47 -1.06 -11.64
C ASN A 58 23.81 0.09 -10.86
N ALA A 59 24.53 1.19 -10.66
CA ALA A 59 24.08 2.36 -9.90
C ALA A 59 22.71 2.91 -10.39
N THR A 60 22.44 2.85 -11.70
CA THR A 60 21.18 3.31 -12.31
C THR A 60 19.97 2.48 -11.93
N ASP A 61 20.15 1.20 -11.56
CA ASP A 61 19.08 0.27 -11.24
C ASP A 61 18.93 0.06 -9.71
N ARG A 62 19.89 0.55 -8.92
CA ARG A 62 19.88 0.38 -7.44
C ARG A 62 18.64 0.97 -6.78
N SER A 63 18.26 2.21 -7.11
CA SER A 63 17.08 2.83 -6.52
C SER A 63 15.80 2.05 -6.85
N ARG A 64 15.71 1.46 -8.05
CA ARG A 64 14.60 0.59 -8.42
C ARG A 64 14.60 -0.71 -7.62
N LEU A 65 15.78 -1.32 -7.42
CA LEU A 65 15.91 -2.53 -6.62
C LEU A 65 15.55 -2.26 -5.14
N ILE A 66 15.96 -1.10 -4.58
CA ILE A 66 15.55 -0.67 -3.24
C ILE A 66 14.04 -0.57 -3.16
N ALA A 67 13.35 0.01 -4.15
CA ALA A 67 11.90 0.07 -4.15
C ALA A 67 11.26 -1.33 -4.12
N GLU A 68 11.77 -2.29 -4.90
CA GLU A 68 11.29 -3.67 -4.91
C GLU A 68 11.53 -4.37 -3.55
N ILE A 69 12.67 -4.11 -2.90
CA ILE A 69 13.00 -4.60 -1.55
C ILE A 69 12.04 -3.99 -0.53
N VAL A 70 11.84 -2.66 -0.55
CA VAL A 70 10.89 -1.98 0.35
C VAL A 70 9.49 -2.55 0.22
N ILE A 71 8.98 -2.69 -1.01
CA ILE A 71 7.64 -3.23 -1.27
C ILE A 71 7.49 -4.64 -0.71
N TYR A 72 8.47 -5.50 -0.93
CA TYR A 72 8.40 -6.90 -0.52
C TYR A 72 8.50 -7.05 1.00
N PHE A 73 9.53 -6.46 1.61
CA PHE A 73 9.79 -6.65 3.05
C PHE A 73 8.81 -5.86 3.93
N ALA A 74 8.34 -4.68 3.50
CA ALA A 74 7.27 -4.00 4.22
C ALA A 74 5.99 -4.86 4.26
N SER A 75 5.68 -5.58 3.19
CA SER A 75 4.49 -6.44 3.11
C SER A 75 4.56 -7.67 4.03
N PHE A 76 5.72 -8.03 4.58
CA PHE A 76 5.87 -9.07 5.60
C PHE A 76 5.36 -8.65 6.98
N GLU A 77 5.25 -7.35 7.27
CA GLU A 77 4.83 -6.84 8.59
C GLU A 77 3.58 -7.56 9.12
N ALA A 78 2.58 -7.73 8.26
CA ALA A 78 1.32 -8.33 8.67
C ALA A 78 1.45 -9.81 9.05
N LEU A 79 2.22 -10.59 8.28
CA LEU A 79 2.46 -11.98 8.60
C LEU A 79 3.27 -12.10 9.90
N GLY A 80 4.27 -11.23 10.10
CA GLY A 80 5.06 -11.18 11.33
C GLY A 80 4.20 -10.94 12.57
N ARG A 81 3.27 -9.97 12.49
CA ARG A 81 2.33 -9.67 13.58
C ARG A 81 1.39 -10.84 13.88
N LEU A 82 0.81 -11.45 12.84
CA LEU A 82 -0.10 -12.58 12.96
C LEU A 82 0.58 -13.82 13.55
N ALA A 83 1.80 -14.09 13.15
CA ALA A 83 2.57 -15.24 13.61
C ALA A 83 3.25 -15.03 14.99
N GLY A 84 3.18 -13.82 15.56
CA GLY A 84 3.85 -13.50 16.82
C GLY A 84 5.37 -13.62 16.72
N SER A 85 5.98 -13.09 15.68
CA SER A 85 7.41 -13.22 15.40
C SER A 85 8.32 -12.26 16.18
N ASP A 86 7.76 -11.33 16.95
CA ASP A 86 8.51 -10.45 17.84
C ASP A 86 9.24 -11.27 18.93
N PRO A 87 10.49 -10.96 19.28
CA PRO A 87 11.32 -9.83 18.85
C PRO A 87 12.16 -10.08 17.59
N TYR A 88 12.13 -11.27 16.99
CA TYR A 88 12.97 -11.62 15.85
C TYR A 88 12.62 -10.80 14.59
N ILE A 89 11.34 -10.57 14.35
CA ILE A 89 10.85 -9.63 13.34
C ILE A 89 10.05 -8.56 14.08
N PRO A 90 10.50 -7.29 14.08
CA PRO A 90 9.84 -6.23 14.84
C PRO A 90 8.38 -6.05 14.43
N TYR A 91 7.53 -5.73 15.42
CA TYR A 91 6.09 -5.49 15.21
C TYR A 91 5.80 -4.44 14.12
N GLU A 92 6.62 -3.39 14.00
CA GLU A 92 6.48 -2.32 13.01
C GLU A 92 7.49 -2.46 11.85
N LEU A 93 7.81 -3.71 11.47
CA LEU A 93 8.81 -4.02 10.45
C LEU A 93 8.66 -3.17 9.19
N GLY A 94 7.45 -3.10 8.62
CA GLY A 94 7.22 -2.41 7.35
C GLY A 94 7.53 -0.92 7.44
N LYS A 95 7.22 -0.30 8.58
CA LYS A 95 7.55 1.10 8.83
C LYS A 95 9.06 1.29 8.94
N TYR A 96 9.78 0.39 9.63
CA TYR A 96 11.25 0.48 9.71
C TYR A 96 11.91 0.26 8.35
N ILE A 97 11.42 -0.69 7.56
CA ILE A 97 11.93 -0.92 6.19
C ILE A 97 11.79 0.34 5.33
N ILE A 98 10.63 1.01 5.39
CA ILE A 98 10.42 2.26 4.66
C ILE A 98 11.36 3.35 5.19
N LEU A 99 11.42 3.52 6.50
CA LEU A 99 12.20 4.60 7.15
C LEU A 99 13.69 4.49 6.87
N PHE A 100 14.25 3.28 6.78
CA PHE A 100 15.69 3.10 6.57
C PHE A 100 16.09 2.97 5.10
N LEU A 101 15.31 2.27 4.29
CA LEU A 101 15.70 2.01 2.91
C LEU A 101 15.30 3.11 1.94
N CYS A 102 14.20 3.84 2.18
CA CYS A 102 13.83 4.93 1.30
C CYS A 102 14.85 6.10 1.34
N PRO A 103 15.38 6.57 2.48
CA PRO A 103 16.46 7.56 2.51
C PRO A 103 17.71 7.09 1.76
N LEU A 104 18.11 5.82 1.91
CA LEU A 104 19.19 5.26 1.11
C LEU A 104 18.89 5.36 -0.40
N GLY A 105 17.67 5.07 -0.80
CA GLY A 105 17.21 5.22 -2.17
C GLY A 105 17.21 6.67 -2.67
N ILE A 106 16.87 7.64 -1.81
CA ILE A 106 16.93 9.08 -2.13
C ILE A 106 18.38 9.52 -2.38
N ILE A 107 19.29 9.14 -1.49
CA ILE A 107 20.73 9.46 -1.61
C ILE A 107 21.31 8.91 -2.91
N LEU A 108 20.93 7.69 -3.28
CA LEU A 108 21.40 7.04 -4.52
C LEU A 108 20.70 7.57 -5.77
N SER A 109 19.59 8.28 -5.64
CA SER A 109 18.85 8.88 -6.75
C SER A 109 19.40 10.27 -7.08
N ARG A 110 19.59 10.55 -8.38
CA ARG A 110 19.97 11.89 -8.86
C ARG A 110 18.77 12.73 -9.28
N ASN A 111 17.57 12.18 -9.19
CA ASN A 111 16.36 12.85 -9.64
C ASN A 111 15.68 13.56 -8.48
N GLN A 112 15.26 14.77 -8.70
CA GLN A 112 14.36 15.50 -7.80
C GLN A 112 13.01 15.69 -8.47
N SER A 113 11.94 15.78 -7.67
CA SER A 113 10.60 16.02 -8.18
C SER A 113 9.81 16.94 -7.23
N ALA A 114 8.84 17.67 -7.78
CA ALA A 114 7.96 18.52 -6.97
C ALA A 114 7.20 17.71 -5.89
N LYS A 115 6.80 16.47 -6.19
CA LYS A 115 6.18 15.59 -5.20
C LYS A 115 7.16 15.22 -4.07
N GLY A 116 8.45 15.04 -4.38
CA GLY A 116 9.48 14.77 -3.39
C GLY A 116 9.66 15.95 -2.42
N MET A 117 9.58 17.18 -2.91
CA MET A 117 9.60 18.36 -2.05
C MET A 117 8.41 18.39 -1.09
N ILE A 118 7.22 17.96 -1.53
CA ILE A 118 6.06 17.84 -0.63
C ILE A 118 6.35 16.81 0.47
N GLY A 119 6.95 15.66 0.14
CA GLY A 119 7.37 14.68 1.13
C GLY A 119 8.33 15.26 2.16
N LEU A 120 9.32 16.05 1.74
CA LEU A 120 10.24 16.75 2.63
C LEU A 120 9.51 17.78 3.52
N VAL A 121 8.57 18.55 2.95
CA VAL A 121 7.77 19.52 3.72
C VAL A 121 6.95 18.82 4.80
N ILE A 122 6.33 17.66 4.50
CA ILE A 122 5.61 16.87 5.50
C ILE A 122 6.54 16.47 6.65
N LEU A 123 7.77 16.02 6.36
CA LEU A 123 8.77 15.69 7.38
C LEU A 123 9.09 16.89 8.28
N ILE A 124 9.34 18.04 7.68
CA ILE A 124 9.67 19.28 8.43
C ILE A 124 8.50 19.71 9.32
N LEU A 125 7.27 19.72 8.78
CA LEU A 125 6.08 20.14 9.52
C LEU A 125 5.68 19.16 10.64
N SER A 126 6.16 17.93 10.62
CA SER A 126 5.91 16.96 11.70
C SER A 126 6.80 17.15 12.93
N ILE A 127 7.91 17.90 12.82
CA ILE A 127 8.89 18.07 13.90
C ILE A 127 8.35 18.87 15.09
N PRO A 128 7.69 20.04 14.92
CA PRO A 128 7.32 20.89 16.05
C PRO A 128 6.51 20.17 17.11
N ALA A 129 5.53 19.36 16.73
CA ALA A 129 4.67 18.62 17.66
C ALA A 129 5.39 17.55 18.52
N VAL A 130 6.66 17.23 18.19
CA VAL A 130 7.47 16.30 18.99
C VAL A 130 8.15 17.00 20.15
N LEU A 131 8.26 18.33 20.10
CA LEU A 131 9.06 19.12 21.04
C LEU A 131 8.33 19.46 22.34
N PHE A 132 7.04 19.13 22.44
CA PHE A 132 6.24 19.42 23.64
C PHE A 132 5.15 18.35 23.83
N ASP A 133 4.62 18.29 25.06
CA ASP A 133 3.54 17.39 25.50
C ASP A 133 2.69 18.15 26.52
N GLU A 134 1.52 18.61 26.09
CA GLU A 134 0.58 19.33 26.96
C GLU A 134 -0.06 18.40 28.02
N SER A 135 -0.08 17.11 27.79
CA SER A 135 -0.63 16.14 28.75
C SER A 135 0.32 15.79 29.88
N ASN A 136 1.63 15.99 29.70
CA ASN A 136 2.72 15.52 30.58
C ASN A 136 2.65 13.99 30.87
N GLN A 137 2.04 13.20 29.97
CA GLN A 137 1.84 11.74 30.15
C GLN A 137 2.41 10.92 28.98
N VAL A 138 2.86 11.58 27.90
CA VAL A 138 3.31 10.90 26.68
C VAL A 138 4.62 10.18 26.92
N THR A 139 4.64 8.90 26.57
CA THR A 139 5.86 8.08 26.60
C THR A 139 6.57 8.09 25.23
N PHE A 140 7.84 7.70 25.20
CA PHE A 140 8.57 7.52 23.95
C PHE A 140 7.87 6.53 23.00
N ASN A 141 7.19 5.51 23.54
CA ASN A 141 6.43 4.55 22.73
C ASN A 141 5.20 5.20 22.08
N ASP A 142 4.54 6.13 22.73
CA ASP A 142 3.41 6.88 22.16
C ASP A 142 3.87 7.77 21.01
N ILE A 143 4.98 8.50 21.20
CA ILE A 143 5.60 9.32 20.14
C ILE A 143 5.95 8.41 18.96
N LYS A 144 6.66 7.33 19.20
CA LYS A 144 7.04 6.36 18.15
C LYS A 144 5.82 5.83 17.39
N PHE A 145 4.79 5.41 18.11
CA PHE A 145 3.60 4.83 17.51
C PHE A 145 2.84 5.83 16.63
N ASN A 146 2.69 7.08 17.08
CA ASN A 146 1.90 8.09 16.37
C ASN A 146 2.72 8.80 15.27
N LEU A 147 4.00 9.10 15.48
CA LEU A 147 4.82 9.84 14.53
C LEU A 147 5.36 8.99 13.38
N LEU A 148 5.72 7.74 13.65
CA LEU A 148 6.41 6.86 12.68
C LEU A 148 5.62 6.70 11.38
N GLY A 149 4.29 6.63 11.45
CA GLY A 149 3.43 6.54 10.27
C GLY A 149 3.55 7.78 9.36
N LEU A 150 3.52 8.96 9.96
CA LEU A 150 3.62 10.25 9.25
C LEU A 150 5.00 10.44 8.61
N LEU A 151 6.07 10.14 9.35
CA LEU A 151 7.43 10.17 8.82
C LEU A 151 7.59 9.23 7.62
N ASN A 152 7.02 8.03 7.71
CA ASN A 152 7.04 7.07 6.61
C ASN A 152 6.29 7.57 5.37
N ILE A 153 5.17 8.29 5.53
CA ILE A 153 4.49 8.92 4.39
C ILE A 153 5.41 9.93 3.71
N GLY A 154 6.02 10.85 4.46
CA GLY A 154 6.93 11.86 3.92
C GLY A 154 8.12 11.25 3.17
N VAL A 155 8.80 10.29 3.81
CA VAL A 155 9.98 9.61 3.23
C VAL A 155 9.60 8.77 2.01
N ALA A 156 8.49 8.03 2.05
CA ALA A 156 8.03 7.22 0.93
C ALA A 156 7.64 8.10 -0.28
N ILE A 157 6.88 9.18 -0.07
CA ILE A 157 6.55 10.13 -1.13
C ILE A 157 7.82 10.70 -1.75
N TRP A 158 8.78 11.12 -0.93
CA TRP A 158 10.04 11.66 -1.42
C TRP A 158 10.79 10.63 -2.26
N PHE A 159 11.01 9.42 -1.72
CA PHE A 159 11.75 8.39 -2.42
C PHE A 159 11.08 7.93 -3.73
N PHE A 160 9.83 7.50 -3.66
CA PHE A 160 9.16 6.94 -4.84
C PHE A 160 8.96 7.98 -5.95
N SER A 161 8.84 9.26 -5.62
CA SER A 161 8.75 10.35 -6.61
C SER A 161 10.06 10.59 -7.39
N THR A 162 11.21 10.10 -6.91
CA THR A 162 12.48 10.15 -7.66
C THR A 162 12.54 9.12 -8.78
N LEU A 163 11.68 8.11 -8.77
CA LEU A 163 11.73 6.99 -9.68
C LEU A 163 10.98 7.28 -10.99
N ASN A 164 11.66 7.03 -12.11
CA ASN A 164 11.08 7.11 -13.45
C ASN A 164 10.88 5.69 -13.98
N LEU A 165 9.64 5.26 -14.10
CA LEU A 165 9.28 3.88 -14.41
C LEU A 165 8.54 3.75 -15.74
N LYS A 166 8.55 2.53 -16.28
CA LYS A 166 7.61 2.09 -17.30
C LYS A 166 6.35 1.55 -16.62
N LEU A 167 5.20 1.66 -17.27
CA LEU A 167 3.95 1.09 -16.75
C LEU A 167 4.08 -0.42 -16.47
N GLU A 168 4.77 -1.16 -17.36
CA GLU A 168 4.99 -2.60 -17.18
C GLU A 168 5.79 -2.92 -15.90
N THR A 169 6.71 -2.03 -15.55
CA THR A 169 7.48 -2.16 -14.30
C THR A 169 6.59 -1.93 -13.08
N LEU A 170 5.75 -0.88 -13.10
CA LEU A 170 4.80 -0.63 -12.02
C LEU A 170 3.85 -1.82 -11.85
N ILE A 171 3.30 -2.36 -12.94
CA ILE A 171 2.45 -3.55 -12.91
C ILE A 171 3.21 -4.77 -12.36
N SER A 172 4.49 -4.92 -12.69
CA SER A 172 5.30 -6.04 -12.18
C SER A 172 5.54 -5.98 -10.67
N TRP A 173 5.46 -4.80 -10.05
CA TRP A 173 5.56 -4.63 -8.61
C TRP A 173 4.37 -5.21 -7.84
N SER A 174 3.28 -5.52 -8.52
CA SER A 174 2.17 -6.28 -7.92
C SER A 174 2.63 -7.61 -7.29
N LYS A 175 3.65 -8.28 -7.86
CA LYS A 175 4.17 -9.55 -7.33
C LYS A 175 4.89 -9.38 -6.00
N PRO A 176 5.96 -8.56 -5.88
CA PRO A 176 6.60 -8.33 -4.59
C PRO A 176 5.64 -7.76 -3.53
N LEU A 177 4.63 -6.99 -3.93
CA LEU A 177 3.62 -6.47 -3.03
C LEU A 177 2.73 -7.57 -2.47
N VAL A 178 2.22 -8.48 -3.32
CA VAL A 178 1.13 -9.39 -2.94
C VAL A 178 1.60 -10.76 -2.46
N TYR A 179 2.82 -11.20 -2.79
CA TYR A 179 3.27 -12.51 -2.35
C TYR A 179 3.29 -12.66 -0.82
N PRO A 180 3.85 -11.75 -0.02
CA PRO A 180 3.73 -11.84 1.44
C PRO A 180 2.27 -11.77 1.93
N ILE A 181 1.41 -11.02 1.22
CA ILE A 181 -0.02 -10.91 1.54
C ILE A 181 -0.76 -12.23 1.27
N ILE A 182 -0.33 -13.04 0.28
CA ILE A 182 -0.84 -14.40 0.10
C ILE A 182 -0.58 -15.25 1.35
N SER A 183 0.60 -15.10 1.96
CA SER A 183 0.89 -15.80 3.22
C SER A 183 -0.06 -15.36 4.34
N VAL A 184 -0.41 -14.07 4.41
CA VAL A 184 -1.42 -13.54 5.34
C VAL A 184 -2.79 -14.16 5.07
N LEU A 185 -3.21 -14.25 3.81
CA LEU A 185 -4.49 -14.88 3.42
C LEU A 185 -4.55 -16.33 3.90
N ILE A 186 -3.52 -17.11 3.59
CA ILE A 186 -3.47 -18.54 3.98
C ILE A 186 -3.45 -18.68 5.50
N PHE A 187 -2.66 -17.87 6.20
CA PHE A 187 -2.63 -17.84 7.66
C PHE A 187 -4.03 -17.58 8.23
N THR A 188 -4.72 -16.54 7.76
CA THR A 188 -6.05 -16.17 8.27
C THR A 188 -7.09 -17.24 7.97
N ILE A 189 -7.06 -17.87 6.78
CA ILE A 189 -7.97 -18.97 6.44
C ILE A 189 -7.76 -20.15 7.40
N ILE A 190 -6.51 -20.58 7.62
CA ILE A 190 -6.22 -21.76 8.47
C ILE A 190 -6.53 -21.48 9.95
N ARG A 191 -6.33 -20.22 10.41
CA ARG A 191 -6.63 -19.82 11.80
C ARG A 191 -8.09 -19.46 12.05
N THR A 192 -8.90 -19.34 11.00
CA THR A 192 -10.35 -19.17 11.15
C THR A 192 -10.94 -20.46 11.72
N PRO A 193 -11.67 -20.44 12.84
CA PRO A 193 -12.39 -21.61 13.36
C PRO A 193 -13.44 -22.13 12.36
N ASN A 194 -14.01 -23.31 12.65
CA ASN A 194 -15.16 -23.78 11.87
C ASN A 194 -16.22 -22.69 11.84
N LEU A 195 -16.73 -22.38 10.64
CA LEU A 195 -17.66 -21.26 10.45
C LEU A 195 -18.96 -21.41 11.25
N ASP A 196 -19.35 -22.65 11.54
CA ASP A 196 -20.51 -22.97 12.41
C ASP A 196 -20.27 -22.62 13.89
N GLU A 197 -19.00 -22.52 14.30
CA GLU A 197 -18.58 -22.16 15.66
C GLU A 197 -18.33 -20.65 15.82
N VAL A 198 -18.25 -19.91 14.69
CA VAL A 198 -18.01 -18.47 14.69
C VAL A 198 -19.30 -17.71 14.94
N GLU A 199 -19.40 -17.05 16.08
CA GLU A 199 -20.48 -16.10 16.33
C GLU A 199 -20.27 -14.82 15.50
N PHE A 200 -21.05 -14.67 14.42
CA PHE A 200 -21.05 -13.46 13.62
C PHE A 200 -21.97 -12.41 14.25
N THR A 201 -21.38 -11.42 14.89
CA THR A 201 -22.08 -10.25 15.43
C THR A 201 -21.95 -9.05 14.47
N LEU A 202 -22.67 -7.96 14.75
CA LEU A 202 -22.53 -6.71 13.99
C LEU A 202 -21.26 -5.91 14.36
N GLY A 203 -20.33 -6.50 15.10
CA GLY A 203 -18.98 -6.00 15.34
C GLY A 203 -17.98 -6.45 14.27
N SER A 204 -16.73 -5.99 14.36
CA SER A 204 -15.63 -6.58 13.61
C SER A 204 -15.23 -7.94 14.21
N ASN A 205 -14.94 -8.93 13.35
CA ASN A 205 -14.65 -10.29 13.80
C ASN A 205 -13.15 -10.52 13.90
N LEU A 206 -12.66 -10.79 15.10
CA LEU A 206 -11.25 -11.02 15.37
C LEU A 206 -10.83 -12.46 14.99
N ALA A 207 -11.72 -13.45 15.20
CA ALA A 207 -11.43 -14.84 14.93
C ALA A 207 -11.15 -15.09 13.43
N THR A 208 -11.99 -14.52 12.55
CA THR A 208 -11.78 -14.60 11.09
C THR A 208 -10.67 -13.68 10.58
N ALA A 209 -10.16 -12.77 11.42
CA ALA A 209 -8.97 -11.97 11.14
C ALA A 209 -7.66 -12.64 11.61
N GLY A 210 -7.69 -13.94 11.97
CA GLY A 210 -6.52 -14.68 12.44
C GLY A 210 -6.08 -14.33 13.86
N GLY A 211 -6.97 -13.75 14.68
CA GLY A 211 -6.68 -13.35 16.07
C GLY A 211 -6.01 -11.98 16.20
N PHE A 212 -5.90 -11.21 15.12
CA PHE A 212 -5.23 -9.91 15.11
C PHE A 212 -6.18 -8.81 14.56
N GLY A 213 -5.92 -7.56 14.88
CA GLY A 213 -6.72 -6.37 14.57
C GLY A 213 -7.45 -6.40 13.22
N SER A 214 -8.74 -6.70 13.26
CA SER A 214 -9.58 -6.93 12.07
C SER A 214 -9.56 -5.77 11.06
N ASN A 215 -9.42 -4.52 11.52
CA ASN A 215 -9.30 -3.36 10.64
C ASN A 215 -8.01 -3.38 9.81
N GLN A 216 -6.89 -3.78 10.43
CA GLN A 216 -5.60 -3.87 9.76
C GLN A 216 -5.58 -5.04 8.77
N VAL A 217 -6.07 -6.20 9.20
CA VAL A 217 -6.16 -7.40 8.35
C VAL A 217 -7.08 -7.16 7.16
N SER A 218 -8.26 -6.54 7.36
CA SER A 218 -9.16 -6.24 6.25
C SER A 218 -8.54 -5.28 5.23
N THR A 219 -7.71 -4.33 5.68
CA THR A 219 -7.00 -3.42 4.76
C THR A 219 -6.00 -4.19 3.90
N ILE A 220 -5.30 -5.16 4.49
CA ILE A 220 -4.32 -6.01 3.79
C ILE A 220 -5.02 -6.95 2.81
N LEU A 221 -6.13 -7.59 3.22
CA LEU A 221 -6.92 -8.44 2.35
C LEU A 221 -7.60 -7.63 1.23
N GLY A 222 -8.10 -6.42 1.52
CA GLY A 222 -8.63 -5.48 0.53
C GLY A 222 -7.58 -5.03 -0.50
N LEU A 223 -6.33 -4.86 -0.09
CA LEU A 223 -5.21 -4.64 -1.02
C LEU A 223 -4.99 -5.88 -1.89
N GLY A 224 -5.08 -7.09 -1.35
CA GLY A 224 -5.04 -8.33 -2.12
C GLY A 224 -6.15 -8.39 -3.18
N VAL A 225 -7.40 -8.07 -2.81
CA VAL A 225 -8.54 -7.97 -3.74
C VAL A 225 -8.24 -6.98 -4.86
N PHE A 226 -7.77 -5.77 -4.52
CA PHE A 226 -7.42 -4.74 -5.50
C PHE A 226 -6.35 -5.23 -6.47
N VAL A 227 -5.25 -5.79 -5.98
CA VAL A 227 -4.11 -6.20 -6.81
C VAL A 227 -4.49 -7.33 -7.76
N PHE A 228 -5.21 -8.37 -7.30
CA PHE A 228 -5.64 -9.48 -8.16
C PHE A 228 -6.71 -9.05 -9.17
N ALA A 229 -7.68 -8.23 -8.76
CA ALA A 229 -8.70 -7.72 -9.68
C ALA A 229 -8.07 -6.88 -10.81
N VAL A 230 -7.17 -5.95 -10.47
CA VAL A 230 -6.46 -5.13 -11.45
C VAL A 230 -5.57 -5.98 -12.35
N ALA A 231 -4.88 -6.98 -11.81
CA ALA A 231 -4.06 -7.91 -12.62
C ALA A 231 -4.92 -8.65 -13.66
N ILE A 232 -6.09 -9.15 -13.26
CA ILE A 232 -7.04 -9.82 -14.17
C ILE A 232 -7.53 -8.84 -15.24
N LEU A 233 -7.93 -7.62 -14.87
CA LEU A 233 -8.38 -6.58 -15.80
C LEU A 233 -7.29 -6.20 -16.81
N LEU A 234 -6.02 -6.16 -16.40
CA LEU A 234 -4.87 -5.87 -17.25
C LEU A 234 -4.29 -7.09 -17.97
N ASN A 235 -4.92 -8.27 -17.83
CA ASN A 235 -4.42 -9.54 -18.38
C ASN A 235 -3.00 -9.91 -17.90
N TYR A 236 -2.63 -9.44 -16.70
CA TYR A 236 -1.37 -9.77 -16.05
C TYR A 236 -1.55 -11.00 -15.15
N LYS A 237 -0.58 -11.90 -15.12
CA LYS A 237 -0.65 -13.14 -14.35
C LYS A 237 0.29 -13.06 -13.15
N ILE A 238 -0.25 -13.03 -11.96
CA ILE A 238 0.51 -12.99 -10.70
C ILE A 238 1.07 -14.38 -10.38
N SER A 239 0.19 -15.40 -10.33
CA SER A 239 0.57 -16.79 -10.09
C SER A 239 1.20 -17.49 -11.29
N GLY A 240 1.03 -16.92 -12.50
CA GLY A 240 1.33 -17.56 -13.79
C GLY A 240 0.11 -18.15 -14.48
N TYR A 241 -1.01 -18.35 -13.78
CA TYR A 241 -2.26 -18.95 -14.30
C TYR A 241 -3.47 -18.06 -13.98
N LYS A 242 -4.27 -17.73 -14.99
CA LYS A 242 -5.43 -16.84 -14.81
C LYS A 242 -6.51 -17.43 -13.90
N TRP A 243 -6.77 -18.72 -14.01
CA TRP A 243 -7.77 -19.39 -13.20
C TRP A 243 -7.39 -19.37 -11.72
N LEU A 244 -6.08 -19.54 -11.42
CA LEU A 244 -5.57 -19.49 -10.05
C LEU A 244 -5.63 -18.06 -9.49
N ASP A 245 -5.31 -17.04 -10.31
CA ASP A 245 -5.47 -15.64 -9.92
C ASP A 245 -6.94 -15.31 -9.60
N GLY A 246 -7.90 -15.87 -10.37
CA GLY A 246 -9.34 -15.74 -10.11
C GLY A 246 -9.77 -16.41 -8.80
N LEU A 247 -9.28 -17.64 -8.55
CA LEU A 247 -9.53 -18.36 -7.30
C LEU A 247 -9.02 -17.56 -6.09
N VAL A 248 -7.78 -17.04 -6.17
CA VAL A 248 -7.16 -16.26 -5.10
C VAL A 248 -7.90 -14.94 -4.87
N LEU A 249 -8.37 -14.27 -5.92
CA LEU A 249 -9.27 -13.11 -5.80
C LEU A 249 -10.52 -13.47 -4.99
N GLY A 250 -11.14 -14.62 -5.28
CA GLY A 250 -12.28 -15.12 -4.52
C GLY A 250 -11.97 -15.32 -3.04
N LEU A 251 -10.86 -15.99 -2.73
CA LEU A 251 -10.43 -16.25 -1.36
C LEU A 251 -10.14 -14.95 -0.60
N PHE A 252 -9.43 -13.98 -1.20
CA PHE A 252 -9.20 -12.66 -0.61
C PHE A 252 -10.51 -11.93 -0.33
N THR A 253 -11.47 -12.01 -1.26
CA THR A 253 -12.76 -11.32 -1.13
C THR A 253 -13.57 -11.93 0.02
N ILE A 254 -13.73 -13.25 0.05
CA ILE A 254 -14.49 -13.94 1.10
C ILE A 254 -13.83 -13.70 2.47
N GLN A 255 -12.54 -14.00 2.61
CA GLN A 255 -11.84 -13.84 3.89
C GLN A 255 -11.85 -12.38 4.38
N GLY A 256 -11.67 -11.41 3.46
CA GLY A 256 -11.74 -10.00 3.79
C GLY A 256 -13.12 -9.55 4.28
N LEU A 257 -14.20 -10.05 3.66
CA LEU A 257 -15.58 -9.78 4.08
C LEU A 257 -15.90 -10.42 5.44
N LEU A 258 -15.42 -11.64 5.70
CA LEU A 258 -15.62 -12.34 6.97
C LEU A 258 -14.95 -11.64 8.17
N THR A 259 -13.98 -10.75 7.96
CA THR A 259 -13.43 -9.90 9.05
C THR A 259 -14.45 -8.92 9.63
N PHE A 260 -15.57 -8.68 8.95
CA PHE A 260 -16.59 -7.67 9.29
C PHE A 260 -16.05 -6.25 9.43
N SER A 261 -14.80 -6.01 9.00
CA SER A 261 -14.21 -4.67 8.95
C SER A 261 -14.40 -4.06 7.56
N ARG A 262 -15.29 -3.08 7.49
CA ARG A 262 -15.76 -2.48 6.23
C ARG A 262 -14.67 -1.66 5.51
N GLY A 263 -13.86 -0.91 6.27
CA GLY A 263 -13.00 0.13 5.71
C GLY A 263 -11.99 -0.38 4.69
N GLY A 264 -11.30 -1.48 4.99
CA GLY A 264 -10.31 -2.07 4.09
C GLY A 264 -10.90 -2.61 2.79
N MET A 265 -12.04 -3.31 2.88
CA MET A 265 -12.73 -3.86 1.72
C MET A 265 -13.33 -2.77 0.83
N ILE A 266 -13.98 -1.76 1.43
CA ILE A 266 -14.51 -0.59 0.70
C ILE A 266 -13.38 0.14 -0.04
N GLY A 267 -12.23 0.36 0.62
CA GLY A 267 -11.06 0.96 -0.02
C GLY A 267 -10.59 0.17 -1.25
N GLY A 268 -10.51 -1.16 -1.12
CA GLY A 268 -10.19 -2.06 -2.23
C GLY A 268 -11.17 -1.94 -3.40
N PHE A 269 -12.47 -2.01 -3.13
CA PHE A 269 -13.50 -1.90 -4.16
C PHE A 269 -13.52 -0.53 -4.85
N ILE A 270 -13.46 0.57 -4.10
CA ILE A 270 -13.38 1.93 -4.68
C ILE A 270 -12.17 2.02 -5.61
N SER A 271 -11.01 1.51 -5.20
CA SER A 271 -9.80 1.55 -6.01
C SER A 271 -9.92 0.72 -7.29
N ILE A 272 -10.60 -0.43 -7.27
CA ILE A 272 -10.94 -1.20 -8.46
C ILE A 272 -11.84 -0.39 -9.40
N PHE A 273 -12.90 0.23 -8.90
CA PHE A 273 -13.79 1.07 -9.70
C PHE A 273 -13.06 2.24 -10.37
N VAL A 274 -12.10 2.87 -9.68
CA VAL A 274 -11.26 3.91 -10.27
C VAL A 274 -10.45 3.38 -11.45
N VAL A 275 -9.79 2.23 -11.32
CA VAL A 275 -9.07 1.62 -12.46
C VAL A 275 -10.02 1.27 -13.59
N MET A 276 -11.18 0.68 -13.29
CA MET A 276 -12.21 0.37 -14.30
C MET A 276 -12.67 1.62 -15.05
N PHE A 277 -12.92 2.72 -14.34
CA PHE A 277 -13.28 4.01 -14.96
C PHE A 277 -12.20 4.50 -15.93
N TYR A 278 -10.93 4.45 -15.57
CA TYR A 278 -9.85 4.84 -16.46
C TYR A 278 -9.63 3.87 -17.63
N LEU A 279 -9.91 2.59 -17.44
CA LEU A 279 -9.92 1.60 -18.53
C LEU A 279 -11.00 1.92 -19.58
N THR A 280 -12.16 2.47 -19.18
CA THR A 280 -13.19 2.89 -20.17
C THR A 280 -12.73 4.02 -21.08
N LYS A 281 -11.81 4.85 -20.61
CA LYS A 281 -11.28 6.02 -21.34
C LYS A 281 -10.12 5.70 -22.28
N LEU A 282 -9.64 4.45 -22.31
CA LEU A 282 -8.56 4.05 -23.21
C LEU A 282 -9.01 4.09 -24.66
N SER A 283 -8.23 4.76 -25.51
CA SER A 283 -8.38 4.70 -26.96
C SER A 283 -8.06 3.29 -27.51
N VAL A 284 -8.57 2.97 -28.69
CA VAL A 284 -8.27 1.69 -29.38
C VAL A 284 -6.77 1.53 -29.61
N LYS A 285 -6.06 2.63 -29.92
CA LYS A 285 -4.61 2.64 -30.13
C LYS A 285 -3.84 2.30 -28.85
N GLU A 286 -4.21 2.91 -27.72
CA GLU A 286 -3.60 2.63 -26.40
C GLU A 286 -3.81 1.18 -25.98
N ARG A 287 -5.02 0.63 -26.18
CA ARG A 287 -5.32 -0.78 -25.87
C ARG A 287 -4.45 -1.74 -26.66
N ARG A 288 -4.25 -1.49 -27.96
CA ARG A 288 -3.38 -2.33 -28.80
C ARG A 288 -1.93 -2.26 -28.35
N VAL A 289 -1.42 -1.06 -28.04
CA VAL A 289 -0.04 -0.85 -27.56
C VAL A 289 0.20 -1.56 -26.22
N LEU A 290 -0.75 -1.45 -25.29
CA LEU A 290 -0.66 -2.04 -23.97
C LEU A 290 -1.09 -3.52 -23.93
N ARG A 291 -1.53 -4.07 -25.07
CA ARG A 291 -2.05 -5.45 -25.17
C ARG A 291 -3.18 -5.74 -24.18
N ILE A 292 -3.93 -4.73 -23.80
CA ILE A 292 -5.09 -4.88 -22.92
C ILE A 292 -6.26 -5.38 -23.74
N PRO A 293 -6.85 -6.53 -23.40
CA PRO A 293 -8.00 -7.08 -24.12
C PRO A 293 -9.20 -6.12 -24.00
N ASN A 294 -10.25 -6.40 -24.76
CA ASN A 294 -11.46 -5.59 -24.68
C ASN A 294 -12.07 -5.71 -23.26
N PHE A 295 -11.76 -4.72 -22.42
CA PHE A 295 -12.07 -4.70 -21.00
C PHE A 295 -13.60 -4.77 -20.72
N LYS A 296 -14.45 -4.35 -21.66
CA LYS A 296 -15.90 -4.51 -21.55
C LYS A 296 -16.31 -5.97 -21.33
N LYS A 297 -15.50 -6.92 -21.83
CA LYS A 297 -15.72 -8.36 -21.64
C LYS A 297 -15.32 -8.84 -20.22
N PHE A 298 -14.55 -8.05 -19.47
CA PHE A 298 -14.06 -8.40 -18.13
C PHE A 298 -14.69 -7.60 -17.00
N ILE A 299 -15.13 -6.36 -17.26
CA ILE A 299 -15.79 -5.52 -16.25
C ILE A 299 -17.03 -6.22 -15.68
N LEU A 300 -17.93 -6.65 -16.55
CA LEU A 300 -19.17 -7.30 -16.13
C LEU A 300 -18.90 -8.61 -15.37
N PRO A 301 -18.09 -9.56 -15.89
CA PRO A 301 -17.76 -10.77 -15.14
C PRO A 301 -17.08 -10.51 -13.79
N VAL A 302 -16.15 -9.56 -13.69
CA VAL A 302 -15.51 -9.21 -12.41
C VAL A 302 -16.53 -8.61 -11.44
N GLY A 303 -17.39 -7.72 -11.91
CA GLY A 303 -18.46 -7.15 -11.09
C GLY A 303 -19.45 -8.20 -10.59
N ILE A 304 -19.89 -9.10 -11.47
CA ILE A 304 -20.78 -10.23 -11.12
C ILE A 304 -20.08 -11.16 -10.12
N LEU A 305 -18.81 -11.49 -10.34
CA LEU A 305 -18.03 -12.33 -9.42
C LEU A 305 -17.99 -11.72 -8.02
N LEU A 306 -17.62 -10.43 -7.91
CA LEU A 306 -17.55 -9.74 -6.61
C LEU A 306 -18.93 -9.70 -5.93
N PHE A 307 -20.01 -9.50 -6.69
CA PHE A 307 -21.37 -9.53 -6.16
C PHE A 307 -21.75 -10.93 -5.66
N ILE A 308 -21.47 -11.98 -6.42
CA ILE A 308 -21.73 -13.38 -6.01
C ILE A 308 -20.94 -13.72 -4.74
N LEU A 309 -19.67 -13.30 -4.64
CA LEU A 309 -18.83 -13.52 -3.46
C LEU A 309 -19.37 -12.78 -2.25
N MET A 310 -19.88 -11.55 -2.43
CA MET A 310 -20.55 -10.80 -1.36
C MET A 310 -21.82 -11.50 -0.88
N MET A 311 -22.64 -12.02 -1.81
CA MET A 311 -23.83 -12.78 -1.44
C MET A 311 -23.48 -14.10 -0.75
N ALA A 312 -22.47 -14.81 -1.22
CA ALA A 312 -21.99 -16.03 -0.56
C ALA A 312 -21.50 -15.76 0.88
N ALA A 313 -20.69 -14.70 1.08
CA ALA A 313 -20.25 -14.30 2.40
C ALA A 313 -21.43 -13.90 3.30
N ASN A 314 -22.45 -13.23 2.74
CA ASN A 314 -23.67 -12.88 3.49
C ASN A 314 -24.48 -14.12 3.90
N LEU A 315 -24.57 -15.14 3.05
CA LEU A 315 -25.21 -16.42 3.39
C LEU A 315 -24.44 -17.17 4.49
N ILE A 316 -23.12 -17.25 4.39
CA ILE A 316 -22.25 -17.87 5.40
C ILE A 316 -22.44 -17.21 6.78
N THR A 317 -22.69 -15.91 6.81
CA THR A 317 -22.82 -15.14 8.06
C THR A 317 -24.26 -14.97 8.53
N GLY A 318 -25.20 -15.76 8.01
CA GLY A 318 -26.62 -15.70 8.38
C GLY A 318 -27.26 -14.33 8.11
N GLY A 319 -26.81 -13.60 7.08
CA GLY A 319 -27.33 -12.26 6.74
C GLY A 319 -26.67 -11.10 7.51
N MET A 320 -25.86 -11.37 8.52
CA MET A 320 -25.25 -10.35 9.38
C MET A 320 -24.30 -9.42 8.63
N LEU A 321 -23.64 -9.93 7.57
CA LEU A 321 -22.72 -9.13 6.77
C LEU A 321 -23.41 -7.94 6.11
N LEU A 322 -24.56 -8.18 5.45
CA LEU A 322 -25.30 -7.11 4.77
C LEU A 322 -25.82 -6.08 5.76
N LEU A 323 -26.40 -6.51 6.88
CA LEU A 323 -26.82 -5.63 7.96
C LEU A 323 -25.68 -4.75 8.47
N ARG A 324 -24.49 -5.35 8.66
CA ARG A 324 -23.29 -4.60 9.06
C ARG A 324 -22.89 -3.53 8.02
N TYR A 325 -22.96 -3.85 6.73
CA TYR A 325 -22.66 -2.89 5.65
C TYR A 325 -23.73 -1.81 5.51
N MET A 326 -24.99 -2.10 5.88
CA MET A 326 -26.06 -1.12 5.98
C MET A 326 -25.94 -0.21 7.21
N GLY A 327 -24.95 -0.44 8.08
CA GLY A 327 -24.68 0.39 9.26
C GLY A 327 -25.46 -0.03 10.50
N GLU A 328 -26.04 -1.24 10.50
CA GLU A 328 -26.69 -1.77 11.70
C GLU A 328 -25.67 -2.17 12.78
N THR A 329 -26.10 -2.06 14.03
CA THR A 329 -25.40 -2.52 15.24
C THR A 329 -26.35 -3.40 16.05
N GLN A 330 -25.86 -4.13 17.04
CA GLN A 330 -26.73 -4.93 17.92
C GLN A 330 -27.81 -4.08 18.59
N GLY A 331 -27.45 -2.89 19.07
CA GLY A 331 -28.40 -1.97 19.70
C GLY A 331 -29.48 -1.44 18.75
N THR A 332 -29.12 -1.15 17.48
CA THR A 332 -30.11 -0.66 16.49
C THR A 332 -31.07 -1.77 16.07
N LEU A 333 -30.58 -3.01 15.90
CA LEU A 333 -31.47 -4.15 15.62
C LEU A 333 -32.39 -4.50 16.77
N ALA A 334 -31.90 -4.41 18.00
CA ALA A 334 -32.70 -4.66 19.20
C ALA A 334 -33.65 -3.49 19.55
N GLY A 335 -33.58 -2.36 18.83
CA GLY A 335 -34.36 -1.15 19.13
C GLY A 335 -33.95 -0.42 20.41
N SER A 336 -32.82 -0.82 21.03
CA SER A 336 -32.27 -0.19 22.24
C SER A 336 -31.42 1.05 21.96
N ALA A 337 -31.08 1.31 20.69
CA ALA A 337 -30.32 2.48 20.26
C ALA A 337 -30.82 3.01 18.92
N GLU A 338 -30.87 4.32 18.78
CA GLU A 338 -31.17 4.96 17.50
C GLU A 338 -29.96 4.85 16.56
N LYS A 339 -30.25 4.69 15.25
CA LYS A 339 -29.24 4.66 14.21
C LYS A 339 -28.73 6.08 13.96
N ASN A 340 -27.54 6.38 14.45
CA ASN A 340 -26.88 7.65 14.24
C ASN A 340 -25.45 7.43 13.67
N LEU A 341 -24.79 8.52 13.29
CA LEU A 341 -23.46 8.48 12.66
C LEU A 341 -22.44 7.81 13.60
N ASN A 342 -22.51 8.09 14.91
CA ASN A 342 -21.59 7.53 15.88
C ASN A 342 -21.73 6.01 16.01
N LYS A 343 -22.94 5.48 16.04
CA LYS A 343 -23.19 4.03 16.06
C LYS A 343 -22.72 3.38 14.75
N ILE A 344 -22.98 4.00 13.59
CA ILE A 344 -22.50 3.51 12.29
C ILE A 344 -20.98 3.47 12.26
N THR A 345 -20.29 4.48 12.79
CA THR A 345 -18.82 4.58 12.79
C THR A 345 -18.14 3.86 13.96
N THR A 346 -18.90 3.23 14.85
CA THR A 346 -18.39 2.56 16.06
C THR A 346 -17.60 3.52 16.96
N ASN A 347 -18.25 4.59 17.38
CA ASN A 347 -17.78 5.68 18.25
C ASN A 347 -16.62 6.52 17.69
N ARG A 348 -16.28 6.38 16.41
CA ARG A 348 -15.19 7.15 15.79
C ARG A 348 -15.56 8.60 15.53
N SER A 349 -16.87 8.89 15.35
CA SER A 349 -17.31 10.28 15.17
C SER A 349 -17.16 11.09 16.44
N ASP A 350 -17.39 10.52 17.62
CA ASP A 350 -17.22 11.23 18.88
C ASP A 350 -15.74 11.46 19.19
N ILE A 351 -14.89 10.42 19.02
CA ILE A 351 -13.43 10.58 19.11
C ILE A 351 -12.93 11.67 18.16
N PHE A 352 -13.50 11.74 16.94
CA PHE A 352 -13.16 12.77 15.96
C PHE A 352 -13.56 14.16 16.46
N MET A 353 -14.74 14.30 17.06
CA MET A 353 -15.19 15.59 17.58
C MET A 353 -14.36 16.06 18.77
N GLU A 354 -14.01 15.19 19.72
CA GLU A 354 -13.09 15.54 20.82
C GLU A 354 -11.69 15.95 20.31
N ASP A 355 -11.19 15.30 19.25
CA ASP A 355 -9.95 15.73 18.59
C ASP A 355 -10.09 17.14 17.96
N VAL A 356 -11.26 17.47 17.41
CA VAL A 356 -11.55 18.81 16.87
C VAL A 356 -11.65 19.84 17.99
N ASP A 357 -12.23 19.51 19.13
CA ASP A 357 -12.29 20.39 20.29
C ASP A 357 -10.87 20.69 20.80
N LEU A 358 -10.02 19.67 20.93
CA LEU A 358 -8.59 19.86 21.26
C LEU A 358 -7.86 20.76 20.24
N PHE A 359 -8.20 20.61 18.94
CA PHE A 359 -7.64 21.51 17.92
C PHE A 359 -8.11 22.95 18.07
N LEU A 360 -9.36 23.19 18.42
CA LEU A 360 -9.88 24.54 18.62
C LEU A 360 -9.20 25.24 19.81
N ASP A 361 -8.93 24.51 20.90
CA ASP A 361 -8.25 25.00 22.08
C ASP A 361 -6.75 25.21 21.83
N HIS A 362 -6.10 24.34 21.03
CA HIS A 362 -4.66 24.35 20.74
C HIS A 362 -4.36 24.51 19.24
N SER A 363 -5.01 25.48 18.57
CA SER A 363 -5.09 25.57 17.11
C SER A 363 -3.76 25.74 16.36
N MET A 364 -2.72 26.34 16.98
CA MET A 364 -1.48 26.64 16.27
C MET A 364 -0.56 25.41 16.13
N LEU A 365 -0.19 24.78 17.23
CA LEU A 365 0.78 23.68 17.29
C LEU A 365 0.16 22.35 17.71
N GLY A 366 -1.10 22.35 18.13
CA GLY A 366 -1.77 21.17 18.71
C GLY A 366 -1.29 20.89 20.13
N VAL A 367 -1.61 19.70 20.63
CA VAL A 367 -1.28 19.27 22.00
C VAL A 367 0.04 18.48 22.10
N GLY A 368 0.68 18.19 20.97
CA GLY A 368 1.87 17.33 20.88
C GLY A 368 1.55 15.89 20.47
N VAL A 369 2.56 15.21 19.91
CA VAL A 369 2.43 13.87 19.35
C VAL A 369 2.07 12.86 20.44
N GLY A 370 0.90 12.20 20.31
CA GLY A 370 0.40 11.19 21.24
C GLY A 370 -0.39 11.76 22.42
N ALA A 371 -0.31 13.09 22.69
CA ALA A 371 -0.98 13.71 23.82
C ALA A 371 -2.50 13.69 23.70
N SER A 372 -3.07 13.74 22.50
CA SER A 372 -4.52 13.73 22.27
C SER A 372 -5.21 12.54 22.95
N THR A 373 -4.55 11.38 23.02
CA THR A 373 -5.06 10.17 23.70
C THR A 373 -5.30 10.37 25.17
N TYR A 374 -4.54 11.23 25.83
CA TYR A 374 -4.60 11.50 27.26
C TYR A 374 -5.46 12.71 27.62
N MET A 375 -5.76 13.59 26.66
CA MET A 375 -6.44 14.87 26.87
C MET A 375 -7.91 14.88 26.49
N ARG A 376 -8.41 13.82 25.84
CA ARG A 376 -9.86 13.65 25.59
C ARG A 376 -10.62 13.44 26.90
N ASP A 377 -11.86 13.90 26.93
CA ASP A 377 -12.74 13.79 28.11
C ASP A 377 -13.34 12.39 28.25
N GLU A 378 -14.22 11.99 27.32
CA GLU A 378 -14.94 10.72 27.40
C GLU A 378 -14.11 9.55 26.84
N TYR A 379 -13.30 9.82 25.78
CA TYR A 379 -12.52 8.78 25.08
C TYR A 379 -11.03 8.81 25.46
N LYS A 380 -10.73 9.17 26.71
CA LYS A 380 -9.36 9.11 27.26
C LYS A 380 -8.81 7.68 27.18
N GLY A 381 -7.59 7.53 26.68
CA GLY A 381 -6.92 6.24 26.50
C GLY A 381 -7.25 5.52 25.19
N TYR A 382 -8.26 5.97 24.44
CA TYR A 382 -8.58 5.37 23.14
C TYR A 382 -7.67 5.93 22.05
N ALA A 383 -6.96 5.06 21.36
CA ALA A 383 -6.11 5.48 20.25
C ALA A 383 -6.96 5.94 19.04
N PRO A 384 -6.64 7.08 18.40
CA PRO A 384 -7.38 7.61 17.27
C PRO A 384 -7.36 6.64 16.08
N HIS A 385 -8.49 6.54 15.37
CA HIS A 385 -8.62 5.70 14.19
C HIS A 385 -8.65 6.50 12.89
N VAL A 386 -8.80 7.83 12.99
CA VAL A 386 -8.85 8.77 11.88
C VAL A 386 -7.60 9.64 11.92
N GLU A 387 -6.80 9.60 10.86
CA GLU A 387 -5.55 10.34 10.80
C GLU A 387 -5.77 11.84 10.76
N LEU A 388 -6.84 12.31 10.09
CA LEU A 388 -7.15 13.73 10.01
C LEU A 388 -7.37 14.34 11.38
N SER A 389 -8.24 13.74 12.20
CA SER A 389 -8.55 14.29 13.53
C SER A 389 -7.31 14.28 14.43
N ARG A 390 -6.52 13.20 14.34
CA ARG A 390 -5.25 13.09 15.07
C ARG A 390 -4.25 14.18 14.67
N LEU A 391 -4.11 14.45 13.36
CA LEU A 391 -3.22 15.52 12.88
C LEU A 391 -3.67 16.90 13.34
N LEU A 392 -4.99 17.14 13.39
CA LEU A 392 -5.53 18.41 13.91
C LEU A 392 -5.23 18.56 15.40
N ALA A 393 -5.55 17.56 16.22
CA ALA A 393 -5.34 17.62 17.65
C ALA A 393 -3.85 17.69 18.02
N GLU A 394 -3.01 16.82 17.43
CA GLU A 394 -1.61 16.68 17.82
C GLU A 394 -0.68 17.72 17.19
N HIS A 395 -0.98 18.21 15.97
CA HIS A 395 -0.12 19.11 15.20
C HIS A 395 -0.77 20.48 14.90
N GLY A 396 -2.00 20.73 15.30
CA GLY A 396 -2.69 21.99 15.08
C GLY A 396 -2.81 22.37 13.60
N ALA A 397 -2.57 23.64 13.29
CA ALA A 397 -2.58 24.18 11.93
C ALA A 397 -1.53 23.50 11.02
N LEU A 398 -0.40 23.05 11.57
CA LEU A 398 0.59 22.29 10.81
C LEU A 398 0.02 20.94 10.34
N GLY A 399 -0.79 20.28 11.19
CA GLY A 399 -1.50 19.05 10.85
C GLY A 399 -2.51 19.26 9.72
N LEU A 400 -3.24 20.37 9.73
CA LEU A 400 -4.15 20.75 8.65
C LEU A 400 -3.39 20.96 7.32
N ILE A 401 -2.24 21.62 7.37
CA ILE A 401 -1.38 21.82 6.20
C ILE A 401 -0.90 20.45 5.67
N ILE A 402 -0.40 19.57 6.55
CA ILE A 402 0.05 18.21 6.18
C ILE A 402 -1.08 17.45 5.46
N PHE A 403 -2.28 17.45 6.02
CA PHE A 403 -3.42 16.77 5.39
C PHE A 403 -3.79 17.40 4.04
N SER A 404 -3.73 18.73 3.92
CA SER A 404 -3.94 19.43 2.66
C SER A 404 -2.91 19.05 1.59
N LEU A 405 -1.66 18.80 1.99
CA LEU A 405 -0.62 18.31 1.09
C LEU A 405 -0.92 16.90 0.53
N PHE A 406 -1.63 16.04 1.27
CA PHE A 406 -2.11 14.77 0.72
C PHE A 406 -3.09 15.00 -0.44
N ILE A 407 -3.99 15.98 -0.31
CA ILE A 407 -4.94 16.36 -1.37
C ILE A 407 -4.18 16.93 -2.60
N VAL A 408 -3.15 17.75 -2.36
CA VAL A 408 -2.30 18.26 -3.45
C VAL A 408 -1.63 17.11 -4.21
N ILE A 409 -1.11 16.10 -3.52
CA ILE A 409 -0.50 14.92 -4.16
C ILE A 409 -1.51 14.19 -5.06
N PHE A 410 -2.75 14.04 -4.61
CA PHE A 410 -3.81 13.44 -5.43
C PHE A 410 -3.98 14.17 -6.77
N PHE A 411 -4.05 15.49 -6.76
CA PHE A 411 -4.18 16.28 -7.98
C PHE A 411 -2.92 16.24 -8.86
N LEU A 412 -1.73 16.24 -8.27
CA LEU A 412 -0.48 16.08 -9.00
C LEU A 412 -0.41 14.71 -9.70
N ASN A 413 -0.81 13.62 -9.04
CA ASN A 413 -0.86 12.30 -9.65
C ASN A 413 -1.82 12.25 -10.84
N LYS A 414 -2.96 12.95 -10.76
CA LYS A 414 -3.90 13.10 -11.88
C LYS A 414 -3.30 13.89 -13.06
N GLY A 415 -2.46 14.89 -12.80
CA GLY A 415 -1.88 15.76 -13.81
C GLY A 415 -0.69 15.17 -14.58
N TYR A 416 0.20 14.51 -13.88
CA TYR A 416 1.52 14.14 -14.42
C TYR A 416 1.58 12.81 -15.18
N ALA A 417 0.62 11.90 -15.03
CA ALA A 417 0.66 10.64 -15.74
C ALA A 417 0.18 10.78 -17.20
N PRO A 418 0.94 10.30 -18.18
CA PRO A 418 0.69 10.56 -19.60
C PRO A 418 -0.45 9.70 -20.18
N GLU A 419 -0.64 8.50 -19.66
CA GLU A 419 -1.60 7.51 -20.17
C GLU A 419 -2.77 7.36 -19.23
N SER A 420 -3.98 7.14 -19.75
CA SER A 420 -5.20 7.01 -18.94
C SER A 420 -5.08 5.91 -17.88
N ILE A 421 -4.54 4.74 -18.24
CA ILE A 421 -4.41 3.62 -17.30
C ILE A 421 -3.34 3.89 -16.23
N SER A 422 -2.24 4.55 -16.57
CA SER A 422 -1.22 4.96 -15.60
C SER A 422 -1.82 5.88 -14.54
N LYS A 423 -2.66 6.85 -14.97
CA LYS A 423 -3.43 7.72 -14.06
C LYS A 423 -4.34 6.89 -13.16
N GLY A 424 -5.10 5.97 -13.75
CA GLY A 424 -6.03 5.11 -13.01
C GLY A 424 -5.34 4.32 -11.91
N ILE A 425 -4.20 3.68 -12.21
CA ILE A 425 -3.45 2.89 -11.23
C ILE A 425 -2.86 3.79 -10.13
N LEU A 426 -2.21 4.91 -10.48
CA LEU A 426 -1.61 5.80 -9.49
C LEU A 426 -2.66 6.42 -8.57
N ILE A 427 -3.81 6.86 -9.11
CA ILE A 427 -4.92 7.39 -8.32
C ILE A 427 -5.52 6.30 -7.44
N ALA A 428 -5.69 5.08 -7.94
CA ALA A 428 -6.23 3.97 -7.17
C ALA A 428 -5.31 3.57 -6.00
N LEU A 429 -4.00 3.50 -6.21
CA LEU A 429 -3.02 3.25 -5.16
C LEU A 429 -3.04 4.36 -4.10
N PHE A 430 -3.09 5.63 -4.53
CA PHE A 430 -3.21 6.75 -3.62
C PHE A 430 -4.49 6.64 -2.79
N LEU A 431 -5.64 6.44 -3.43
CA LEU A 431 -6.94 6.37 -2.76
C LEU A 431 -7.02 5.21 -1.77
N LEU A 432 -6.47 4.04 -2.10
CA LEU A 432 -6.45 2.91 -1.18
C LEU A 432 -5.64 3.23 0.09
N GLY A 433 -4.46 3.84 -0.06
CA GLY A 433 -3.66 4.31 1.07
C GLY A 433 -4.35 5.44 1.85
N PHE A 434 -4.97 6.39 1.15
CA PHE A 434 -5.66 7.53 1.75
C PHE A 434 -6.94 7.12 2.50
N ILE A 435 -7.76 6.23 1.93
CA ILE A 435 -8.97 5.70 2.60
C ILE A 435 -8.58 4.95 3.89
N ALA A 436 -7.42 4.26 3.89
CA ALA A 436 -6.94 3.59 5.08
C ALA A 436 -6.70 4.56 6.26
N THR A 437 -6.39 5.83 6.00
CA THR A 437 -6.23 6.87 7.05
C THR A 437 -7.50 7.16 7.84
N PHE A 438 -8.68 6.83 7.31
CA PHE A 438 -9.98 7.07 7.95
C PHE A 438 -10.50 5.91 8.82
N HIS A 439 -9.85 4.74 8.74
CA HIS A 439 -10.32 3.59 9.54
C HIS A 439 -9.23 2.83 10.29
N SER A 440 -7.98 2.99 9.89
CA SER A 440 -6.83 2.37 10.57
C SER A 440 -5.68 3.35 10.84
N ALA A 441 -5.89 4.63 10.56
CA ALA A 441 -4.88 5.69 10.62
C ALA A 441 -3.60 5.26 9.85
N THR A 442 -2.42 5.56 10.37
CA THR A 442 -1.14 5.13 9.79
C THR A 442 -0.51 3.95 10.56
N ARG A 443 -1.36 3.07 11.13
CA ARG A 443 -0.91 1.96 11.99
C ARG A 443 -0.19 0.85 11.25
N THR A 444 -0.40 0.72 9.93
CA THR A 444 0.25 -0.28 9.09
C THR A 444 1.14 0.38 8.03
N TYR A 445 2.02 -0.41 7.46
CA TYR A 445 2.87 -0.02 6.33
C TYR A 445 2.08 0.35 5.06
N ILE A 446 0.82 -0.07 4.93
CA ILE A 446 0.03 0.06 3.69
C ILE A 446 -0.15 1.52 3.29
N THR A 447 -0.58 2.37 4.22
CA THR A 447 -0.80 3.79 3.95
C THR A 447 0.44 4.48 3.38
N PRO A 448 1.59 4.50 4.08
CA PRO A 448 2.78 5.17 3.56
C PRO A 448 3.32 4.52 2.28
N LEU A 449 3.29 3.19 2.19
CA LEU A 449 3.80 2.47 1.03
C LEU A 449 2.98 2.81 -0.23
N LEU A 450 1.64 2.73 -0.16
CA LEU A 450 0.79 2.95 -1.33
C LEU A 450 0.75 4.43 -1.73
N MET A 451 0.69 5.36 -0.78
CA MET A 451 0.82 6.78 -1.07
C MET A 451 2.18 7.10 -1.71
N GLY A 452 3.27 6.49 -1.22
CA GLY A 452 4.59 6.59 -1.84
C GLY A 452 4.63 6.05 -3.26
N ILE A 453 4.23 4.79 -3.50
CA ILE A 453 4.22 4.17 -4.83
C ILE A 453 3.36 4.98 -5.82
N SER A 454 2.27 5.60 -5.36
CA SER A 454 1.43 6.44 -6.21
C SER A 454 2.17 7.66 -6.78
N CYS A 455 3.28 8.06 -6.17
CA CYS A 455 4.06 9.23 -6.56
C CYS A 455 5.12 8.96 -7.64
N VAL A 456 5.31 7.71 -8.07
CA VAL A 456 6.27 7.38 -9.14
C VAL A 456 5.95 8.14 -10.43
N ASN A 457 6.98 8.45 -11.21
CA ASN A 457 6.84 9.09 -12.51
C ASN A 457 6.77 8.01 -13.61
N ILE A 458 5.69 8.03 -14.39
CA ILE A 458 5.52 7.11 -15.53
C ILE A 458 5.88 7.85 -16.82
N GLY A 459 6.96 7.40 -17.49
CA GLY A 459 7.38 7.98 -18.77
C GLY A 459 6.47 7.57 -19.92
N SER A 460 6.03 8.52 -20.78
CA SER A 460 5.25 8.20 -21.97
C SER A 460 6.13 7.49 -23.03
N ALA A 461 5.51 6.57 -23.79
CA ALA A 461 6.18 5.89 -24.91
C ALA A 461 6.66 6.89 -26.00
N ALA A 462 5.95 8.01 -26.19
CA ALA A 462 6.32 9.06 -27.14
C ALA A 462 7.55 9.86 -26.72
N ASN A 463 7.67 10.22 -25.44
CA ASN A 463 8.84 10.90 -24.90
C ASN A 463 10.10 10.03 -24.94
N ARG A 464 9.94 8.71 -24.81
CA ARG A 464 11.05 7.74 -24.93
C ARG A 464 11.66 7.73 -26.34
N LYS A 465 10.85 7.73 -27.39
CA LYS A 465 11.35 7.86 -28.78
C LYS A 465 12.13 9.15 -28.99
N LYS A 466 11.65 10.26 -28.40
CA LYS A 466 12.32 11.57 -28.51
C LYS A 466 13.64 11.61 -27.72
N MET A 467 13.69 11.02 -26.53
CA MET A 467 14.92 10.90 -25.73
C MET A 467 15.94 9.92 -26.34
N SER A 468 15.47 8.78 -26.87
CA SER A 468 16.31 7.82 -27.57
C SER A 468 16.93 8.44 -28.83
N ARG A 469 16.14 9.17 -29.63
CA ARG A 469 16.65 9.93 -30.79
C ARG A 469 17.64 11.02 -30.38
N ARG A 470 17.38 11.77 -29.30
CA ARG A 470 18.33 12.77 -28.79
C ARG A 470 19.64 12.14 -28.29
N ARG A 471 19.61 10.97 -27.63
CA ARG A 471 20.81 10.24 -27.20
C ARG A 471 21.61 9.66 -28.37
N VAL A 472 20.92 9.19 -29.40
CA VAL A 472 21.58 8.69 -30.65
C VAL A 472 22.22 9.85 -31.36
N ASN A 473 21.52 10.98 -31.49
CA ASN A 473 22.10 12.18 -32.16
C ASN A 473 23.28 12.77 -31.36
N ALA A 474 23.16 12.82 -30.00
CA ALA A 474 24.29 13.30 -29.18
C ALA A 474 25.51 12.39 -29.26
N LYS A 475 25.32 11.06 -29.33
CA LYS A 475 26.46 10.13 -29.58
C LYS A 475 27.03 10.24 -30.98
N ALA A 476 26.22 10.55 -31.98
CA ALA A 476 26.68 10.79 -33.34
C ALA A 476 27.50 12.10 -33.42
N VAL A 477 27.03 13.17 -32.80
CA VAL A 477 27.76 14.47 -32.74
C VAL A 477 29.10 14.29 -32.04
N ASN A 478 29.17 13.66 -30.87
CA ASN A 478 30.44 13.40 -30.19
C ASN A 478 31.40 12.51 -31.01
N ARG A 479 30.89 11.60 -31.84
CA ARG A 479 31.73 10.77 -32.70
C ARG A 479 32.30 11.55 -33.88
N PHE A 480 31.55 12.51 -34.41
CA PHE A 480 32.05 13.43 -35.45
C PHE A 480 33.08 14.42 -34.89
N GLU A 481 32.88 14.94 -33.68
CA GLU A 481 33.85 15.82 -32.99
C GLU A 481 35.19 15.06 -32.71
N PHE A 482 35.15 13.82 -32.24
CA PHE A 482 36.34 13.01 -32.02
C PHE A 482 37.09 12.70 -33.36
N GLN A 483 36.36 12.41 -34.44
CA GLN A 483 36.98 12.15 -35.73
C GLN A 483 37.56 13.42 -36.39
N ALA A 484 37.00 14.60 -36.11
CA ALA A 484 37.54 15.88 -36.58
C ALA A 484 38.85 16.22 -35.87
N VAL A 485 38.96 15.97 -34.57
CA VAL A 485 40.17 16.19 -33.78
C VAL A 485 41.30 15.25 -34.20
N ASP A 486 41.00 13.96 -34.48
CA ASP A 486 42.00 13.00 -34.96
C ASP A 486 42.50 13.31 -36.36
N ASN A 487 41.68 13.91 -37.25
CA ASN A 487 42.08 14.32 -38.58
C ASN A 487 42.93 15.62 -38.58
N GLU A 488 42.74 16.54 -37.63
CA GLU A 488 43.61 17.73 -37.50
C GLU A 488 45.01 17.40 -36.96
N GLN A 489 45.15 16.31 -36.17
CA GLN A 489 46.45 15.87 -35.64
C GLN A 489 47.29 15.04 -36.66
N ASN A 490 46.70 14.62 -37.78
CA ASN A 490 47.37 13.81 -38.80
C ASN A 490 47.65 14.54 -40.13
N LEU A 491 47.71 15.89 -40.14
CA LEU A 491 48.19 16.63 -41.30
C LEU A 491 49.71 16.64 -41.29
N PRO A 492 50.39 16.17 -42.40
CA PRO A 492 51.82 16.21 -42.47
C PRO A 492 52.32 17.65 -42.60
N ALA A 493 53.46 17.94 -41.92
CA ALA A 493 54.16 19.21 -41.92
C ALA A 493 54.83 19.52 -43.26
#